data_1536e31a95365f09829f77bea96ee4f7
#
_entry.id   1536e31a95365f09829f77bea96ee4f7
#
_cell.length_a   1.000
_cell.length_b   1.000
_cell.length_c   1.000
_cell.angle_alpha   90.00
_cell.angle_beta   90.00
_cell.angle_gamma   90.00
#
_symmetry.space_group_name_H-M   'P 1'
#
loop_
_entity.id
_entity.type
_entity.pdbx_description
1 polymer ?
#
loop_
_entity_poly.entity_id
_entity_poly.type
_entity_poly.pdbx_seq_one_letter_code
_entity_poly.pdbx_strand_id
1 'polypeptide(L)'
;MSLPIILADQRLAERRGIKAAVFGRSGIGKTSLLWTLPPDTTLFFDLEAGDLAIEGWSGDAIRPRTWEECRDFAVFIGGPNPAIPDGRPYSNKHYAEACAKFGDPRALDKYATVFVDSITVAGRLCFQWAKEQPEAFSEKTGKPDVRGAYGLHGREMIGWITHLQHTRAKDMFFVGILDEKLDDFNRKVYMPQIDGAKTGLELPGIVDEVLTMTEVAETRGDRTVLHRVFICQTLNPWNYPAKDRSGRLDLIEEAHLGRLIARIGEPGRSPLERLVFSRPGPAAPDAATAQPKSNI
;
A
#
# COMPACT_ATOMS: atom_id res chain seq x y z
N MET A 1 -37.10 -9.22 1.20
CA MET A 1 -35.64 -8.97 1.06
C MET A 1 -35.49 -7.60 0.42
N SER A 2 -34.77 -6.68 1.05
CA SER A 2 -34.41 -5.39 0.43
C SER A 2 -33.20 -5.59 -0.47
N LEU A 3 -33.17 -4.89 -1.59
CA LEU A 3 -31.96 -4.87 -2.44
C LEU A 3 -30.79 -4.28 -1.66
N PRO A 4 -29.57 -4.84 -1.75
CA PRO A 4 -28.40 -4.33 -1.05
C PRO A 4 -27.82 -3.10 -1.77
N ILE A 5 -28.64 -2.05 -1.90
CA ILE A 5 -28.26 -0.79 -2.54
C ILE A 5 -27.88 0.20 -1.44
N ILE A 6 -26.68 0.74 -1.53
CA ILE A 6 -26.22 1.87 -0.71
C ILE A 6 -26.62 3.14 -1.46
N LEU A 7 -27.45 3.98 -0.85
CA LEU A 7 -27.89 5.24 -1.44
C LEU A 7 -26.72 6.24 -1.56
N ALA A 8 -26.83 7.18 -2.48
CA ALA A 8 -25.76 8.13 -2.78
C ALA A 8 -25.37 8.99 -1.56
N ASP A 9 -26.36 9.47 -0.80
CA ASP A 9 -26.17 10.24 0.44
C ASP A 9 -25.47 9.42 1.52
N GLN A 10 -25.84 8.16 1.72
CA GLN A 10 -25.16 7.24 2.64
C GLN A 10 -23.70 7.00 2.21
N ARG A 11 -23.48 6.74 0.92
CA ARG A 11 -22.14 6.53 0.37
C ARG A 11 -21.24 7.76 0.49
N LEU A 12 -21.81 8.96 0.34
CA LEU A 12 -21.06 10.22 0.46
C LEU A 12 -20.79 10.61 1.91
N ALA A 13 -21.65 10.22 2.84
CA ALA A 13 -21.47 10.45 4.28
C ALA A 13 -20.48 9.45 4.90
N GLU A 14 -20.21 8.31 4.25
CA GLU A 14 -19.34 7.27 4.77
C GLU A 14 -17.85 7.69 4.73
N ARG A 15 -17.18 7.66 5.89
CA ARG A 15 -15.73 7.85 5.95
C ARG A 15 -15.04 6.72 5.20
N ARG A 16 -14.17 7.08 4.26
CA ARG A 16 -13.33 6.15 3.54
C ARG A 16 -11.86 6.41 3.87
N GLY A 17 -11.24 5.47 4.57
CA GLY A 17 -9.80 5.49 4.80
C GLY A 17 -9.02 5.10 3.53
N ILE A 18 -7.82 5.62 3.43
CA ILE A 18 -6.89 5.41 2.32
C ILE A 18 -6.23 4.04 2.47
N LYS A 19 -6.08 3.31 1.37
CA LYS A 19 -5.30 2.06 1.32
C LYS A 19 -4.10 2.29 0.41
N ALA A 20 -2.92 2.41 1.01
CA ALA A 20 -1.69 2.71 0.29
C ALA A 20 -0.63 1.62 0.49
N ALA A 21 0.07 1.28 -0.59
CA ALA A 21 1.29 0.49 -0.53
C ALA A 21 2.49 1.41 -0.73
N VAL A 22 3.48 1.34 0.18
CA VAL A 22 4.69 2.16 0.15
C VAL A 22 5.90 1.25 -0.06
N PHE A 23 6.53 1.35 -1.21
CA PHE A 23 7.72 0.58 -1.56
C PHE A 23 8.96 1.45 -1.57
N GLY A 24 10.10 0.87 -1.21
CA GLY A 24 11.39 1.55 -1.27
C GLY A 24 12.53 0.60 -0.94
N ARG A 25 13.75 0.99 -1.29
CA ARG A 25 14.94 0.20 -0.98
C ARG A 25 15.07 -0.02 0.53
N SER A 26 15.76 -1.08 0.92
CA SER A 26 16.11 -1.29 2.33
C SER A 26 16.95 -0.11 2.84
N GLY A 27 16.69 0.34 4.07
CA GLY A 27 17.42 1.45 4.69
C GLY A 27 16.98 2.86 4.28
N ILE A 28 16.01 3.03 3.35
CA ILE A 28 15.58 4.37 2.92
C ILE A 28 14.76 5.13 3.97
N GLY A 29 14.38 4.48 5.07
CA GLY A 29 13.64 5.11 6.17
C GLY A 29 12.12 4.89 6.10
N LYS A 30 11.65 3.76 5.55
CA LYS A 30 10.23 3.44 5.50
C LYS A 30 9.58 3.37 6.88
N THR A 31 10.20 2.68 7.83
CA THR A 31 9.75 2.60 9.22
C THR A 31 9.70 3.98 9.89
N SER A 32 10.66 4.86 9.56
CA SER A 32 10.70 6.24 10.08
C SER A 32 9.51 7.10 9.63
N LEU A 33 8.71 6.66 8.65
CA LEU A 33 7.47 7.32 8.28
C LEU A 33 6.45 7.36 9.43
N LEU A 34 6.56 6.49 10.42
CA LEU A 34 5.76 6.54 11.66
C LEU A 34 5.86 7.89 12.37
N TRP A 35 7.02 8.56 12.32
CA TRP A 35 7.18 9.92 12.88
C TRP A 35 6.31 10.98 12.19
N THR A 36 5.77 10.68 11.02
CA THR A 36 4.90 11.58 10.27
C THR A 36 3.41 11.33 10.51
N LEU A 37 3.08 10.40 11.40
CA LEU A 37 1.71 10.03 11.78
C LEU A 37 1.46 10.36 13.26
N PRO A 38 0.22 10.74 13.64
CA PRO A 38 -0.13 10.95 15.05
C PRO A 38 -0.02 9.63 15.83
N PRO A 39 0.83 9.55 16.88
CA PRO A 39 1.06 8.28 17.59
C PRO A 39 -0.20 7.78 18.32
N ASP A 40 -1.01 8.68 18.88
CA ASP A 40 -2.20 8.32 19.66
C ASP A 40 -3.30 7.63 18.85
N THR A 41 -3.31 7.86 17.52
CA THR A 41 -4.31 7.30 16.60
C THR A 41 -3.73 6.39 15.54
N THR A 42 -2.46 6.01 15.69
CA THR A 42 -1.76 5.09 14.79
C THR A 42 -1.45 3.78 15.50
N LEU A 43 -1.84 2.67 14.90
CA LEU A 43 -1.46 1.33 15.32
C LEU A 43 -0.32 0.82 14.42
N PHE A 44 0.82 0.54 15.02
CA PHE A 44 1.96 -0.06 14.33
C PHE A 44 1.85 -1.59 14.32
N PHE A 45 1.72 -2.16 13.14
CA PHE A 45 1.72 -3.60 12.91
C PHE A 45 3.16 -4.02 12.55
N ASP A 46 3.96 -4.31 13.58
CA ASP A 46 5.39 -4.55 13.50
C ASP A 46 5.71 -6.01 13.21
N LEU A 47 6.16 -6.30 12.00
CA LEU A 47 6.59 -7.64 11.57
C LEU A 47 8.12 -7.77 11.48
N GLU A 48 8.84 -6.63 11.47
CA GLU A 48 10.30 -6.61 11.25
C GLU A 48 11.10 -6.45 12.55
N ALA A 49 10.45 -6.14 13.69
CA ALA A 49 11.12 -5.72 14.92
C ALA A 49 12.05 -4.51 14.69
N GLY A 50 11.57 -3.54 13.88
CA GLY A 50 12.32 -2.38 13.41
C GLY A 50 12.35 -1.19 14.37
N ASP A 51 12.18 -1.41 15.66
CA ASP A 51 11.97 -0.41 16.72
C ASP A 51 13.10 0.63 16.81
N LEU A 52 14.33 0.26 16.44
CA LEU A 52 15.48 1.18 16.49
C LEU A 52 15.27 2.42 15.63
N ALA A 53 14.57 2.29 14.49
CA ALA A 53 14.29 3.42 13.59
C ALA A 53 13.29 4.44 14.17
N ILE A 54 12.55 4.03 15.20
CA ILE A 54 11.48 4.80 15.84
C ILE A 54 11.65 4.86 17.36
N GLU A 55 12.89 4.75 17.84
CA GLU A 55 13.17 4.87 19.28
C GLU A 55 12.60 6.18 19.84
N GLY A 56 11.74 6.07 20.86
CA GLY A 56 11.03 7.22 21.44
C GLY A 56 9.69 7.58 20.77
N TRP A 57 9.29 6.90 19.68
CA TRP A 57 7.92 7.07 19.16
C TRP A 57 6.89 6.47 20.13
N SER A 58 5.87 7.26 20.50
CA SER A 58 4.97 6.94 21.62
C SER A 58 3.69 6.18 21.23
N GLY A 59 3.56 5.74 19.98
CA GLY A 59 2.36 5.01 19.53
C GLY A 59 2.36 3.53 19.93
N ASP A 60 1.17 2.94 19.86
CA ASP A 60 0.96 1.53 20.20
C ASP A 60 1.37 0.60 19.06
N ALA A 61 1.86 -0.60 19.39
CA ALA A 61 2.28 -1.61 18.42
C ALA A 61 1.71 -2.99 18.74
N ILE A 62 1.51 -3.79 17.68
CA ILE A 62 1.28 -5.24 17.75
C ILE A 62 2.38 -5.96 16.96
N ARG A 63 2.80 -7.14 17.42
CA ARG A 63 3.94 -7.87 16.85
C ARG A 63 3.58 -9.33 16.53
N PRO A 64 2.85 -9.57 15.42
CA PRO A 64 2.58 -10.93 14.97
C PRO A 64 3.87 -11.63 14.55
N ARG A 65 3.97 -12.91 14.89
CA ARG A 65 5.14 -13.74 14.56
C ARG A 65 4.80 -14.93 13.68
N THR A 66 3.50 -15.19 13.49
CA THR A 66 3.00 -16.26 12.63
C THR A 66 2.00 -15.74 11.62
N TRP A 67 1.76 -16.50 10.56
CA TRP A 67 0.76 -16.13 9.57
C TRP A 67 -0.67 -16.17 10.14
N GLU A 68 -0.94 -17.12 11.03
CA GLU A 68 -2.22 -17.21 11.74
C GLU A 68 -2.49 -15.94 12.54
N GLU A 69 -1.49 -15.44 13.29
CA GLU A 69 -1.63 -14.18 14.02
C GLU A 69 -1.89 -13.00 13.10
N CYS A 70 -1.25 -12.94 11.92
CA CYS A 70 -1.53 -11.91 10.92
C CYS A 70 -3.00 -11.95 10.45
N ARG A 71 -3.56 -13.15 10.25
CA ARG A 71 -4.98 -13.34 9.88
C ARG A 71 -5.93 -13.00 11.02
N ASP A 72 -5.60 -13.43 12.24
CA ASP A 72 -6.40 -13.14 13.44
C ASP A 72 -6.50 -11.63 13.66
N PHE A 73 -5.38 -10.91 13.60
CA PHE A 73 -5.39 -9.44 13.71
C PHE A 73 -6.13 -8.78 12.54
N ALA A 74 -6.00 -9.31 11.32
CA ALA A 74 -6.71 -8.73 10.18
C ALA A 74 -8.23 -8.82 10.35
N VAL A 75 -8.76 -9.98 10.77
CA VAL A 75 -10.19 -10.14 11.01
C VAL A 75 -10.66 -9.35 12.23
N PHE A 76 -9.82 -9.24 13.26
CA PHE A 76 -10.11 -8.44 14.45
C PHE A 76 -10.21 -6.95 14.15
N ILE A 77 -9.34 -6.41 13.28
CA ILE A 77 -9.33 -5.00 12.84
C ILE A 77 -10.44 -4.73 11.83
N GLY A 78 -10.63 -5.64 10.86
CA GLY A 78 -11.53 -5.44 9.71
C GLY A 78 -12.97 -5.89 9.96
N GLY A 79 -13.21 -6.66 11.01
CA GLY A 79 -14.50 -7.33 11.23
C GLY A 79 -14.68 -8.57 10.34
N PRO A 80 -15.77 -9.29 10.49
CA PRO A 80 -16.04 -10.48 9.69
C PRO A 80 -16.56 -10.13 8.29
N ASN A 81 -16.35 -11.02 7.34
CA ASN A 81 -17.04 -11.01 6.06
C ASN A 81 -18.18 -12.05 6.09
N PRO A 82 -19.46 -11.62 6.19
CA PRO A 82 -20.58 -12.53 6.31
C PRO A 82 -20.81 -13.45 5.10
N ALA A 83 -20.22 -13.11 3.95
CA ALA A 83 -20.30 -13.93 2.74
C ALA A 83 -19.36 -15.13 2.76
N ILE A 84 -18.43 -15.19 3.71
CA ILE A 84 -17.45 -16.27 3.83
C ILE A 84 -18.03 -17.35 4.75
N PRO A 85 -18.10 -18.63 4.31
CA PRO A 85 -18.57 -19.73 5.14
C PRO A 85 -17.71 -19.92 6.40
N ASP A 86 -18.34 -20.35 7.49
CA ASP A 86 -17.63 -20.72 8.72
C ASP A 86 -16.58 -21.80 8.46
N GLY A 87 -15.48 -21.71 9.20
CA GLY A 87 -14.30 -22.56 8.99
C GLY A 87 -13.28 -22.02 7.97
N ARG A 88 -13.58 -20.89 7.32
CA ARG A 88 -12.65 -20.18 6.47
C ARG A 88 -12.11 -18.93 7.19
N PRO A 89 -10.88 -18.46 6.85
CA PRO A 89 -10.39 -17.17 7.32
C PRO A 89 -11.40 -16.03 7.02
N TYR A 90 -11.49 -15.06 7.93
CA TYR A 90 -12.34 -13.87 7.86
C TYR A 90 -13.85 -14.12 7.95
N SER A 91 -14.30 -15.35 8.25
CA SER A 91 -15.70 -15.68 8.52
C SER A 91 -16.18 -15.11 9.87
N ASN A 92 -17.51 -15.19 10.12
CA ASN A 92 -18.08 -14.84 11.42
C ASN A 92 -17.47 -15.66 12.57
N LYS A 93 -17.23 -16.95 12.36
CA LYS A 93 -16.60 -17.83 13.34
C LYS A 93 -15.16 -17.40 13.64
N HIS A 94 -14.36 -17.15 12.60
CA HIS A 94 -12.98 -16.67 12.78
C HIS A 94 -12.92 -15.34 13.55
N TYR A 95 -13.84 -14.42 13.26
CA TYR A 95 -13.95 -13.16 14.00
C TYR A 95 -14.28 -13.38 15.48
N ALA A 96 -15.23 -14.26 15.77
CA ALA A 96 -15.59 -14.58 17.15
C ALA A 96 -14.40 -15.21 17.92
N GLU A 97 -13.62 -16.07 17.27
CA GLU A 97 -12.40 -16.66 17.83
C GLU A 97 -11.32 -15.58 18.10
N ALA A 98 -11.13 -14.64 17.14
CA ALA A 98 -10.22 -13.51 17.33
C ALA A 98 -10.66 -12.59 18.48
N CYS A 99 -11.96 -12.30 18.60
CA CYS A 99 -12.50 -11.54 19.73
C CYS A 99 -12.32 -12.26 21.06
N ALA A 100 -12.51 -13.58 21.10
CA ALA A 100 -12.24 -14.37 22.29
C ALA A 100 -10.75 -14.33 22.72
N LYS A 101 -9.84 -14.22 21.73
CA LYS A 101 -8.39 -14.16 21.95
C LYS A 101 -7.92 -12.77 22.38
N PHE A 102 -8.42 -11.70 21.73
CA PHE A 102 -7.89 -10.34 21.87
C PHE A 102 -8.80 -9.41 22.69
N GLY A 103 -10.04 -9.79 22.97
CA GLY A 103 -10.99 -9.00 23.73
C GLY A 103 -11.95 -8.17 22.87
N ASP A 104 -12.33 -6.99 23.38
CA ASP A 104 -13.32 -6.13 22.73
C ASP A 104 -12.71 -5.38 21.55
N PRO A 105 -13.20 -5.54 20.31
CA PRO A 105 -12.67 -4.86 19.14
C PRO A 105 -12.85 -3.33 19.18
N ARG A 106 -13.76 -2.80 20.02
CA ARG A 106 -13.91 -1.36 20.24
C ARG A 106 -12.66 -0.69 20.81
N ALA A 107 -11.76 -1.46 21.43
CA ALA A 107 -10.43 -0.99 21.81
C ALA A 107 -9.61 -0.44 20.61
N LEU A 108 -9.97 -0.86 19.39
CA LEU A 108 -9.32 -0.39 18.16
C LEU A 108 -9.96 0.88 17.57
N ASP A 109 -11.07 1.37 18.11
CA ASP A 109 -11.79 2.53 17.55
C ASP A 109 -10.98 3.82 17.60
N LYS A 110 -10.06 3.93 18.56
CA LYS A 110 -9.15 5.07 18.68
C LYS A 110 -8.14 5.18 17.53
N TYR A 111 -7.83 4.07 16.86
CA TYR A 111 -6.84 4.09 15.77
C TYR A 111 -7.51 4.44 14.44
N ALA A 112 -7.12 5.57 13.89
CA ALA A 112 -7.50 6.00 12.55
C ALA A 112 -6.63 5.36 11.46
N THR A 113 -5.38 5.06 11.80
CA THR A 113 -4.35 4.54 10.89
C THR A 113 -3.77 3.23 11.41
N VAL A 114 -3.55 2.28 10.49
CA VAL A 114 -2.77 1.06 10.72
C VAL A 114 -1.58 1.08 9.77
N PHE A 115 -0.38 0.99 10.33
CA PHE A 115 0.87 1.00 9.59
C PHE A 115 1.50 -0.39 9.66
N VAL A 116 1.55 -1.11 8.53
CA VAL A 116 2.03 -2.50 8.42
C VAL A 116 3.46 -2.52 7.89
N ASP A 117 4.41 -2.85 8.72
CA ASP A 117 5.84 -2.94 8.36
C ASP A 117 6.41 -4.34 8.69
N SER A 118 6.54 -5.23 7.73
CA SER A 118 6.31 -5.03 6.30
C SER A 118 5.50 -6.18 5.67
N ILE A 119 4.84 -5.88 4.55
CA ILE A 119 4.21 -6.94 3.74
C ILE A 119 5.23 -7.91 3.15
N THR A 120 6.49 -7.50 3.02
CA THR A 120 7.59 -8.39 2.62
C THR A 120 7.79 -9.50 3.64
N VAL A 121 7.77 -9.16 4.94
CA VAL A 121 7.87 -10.16 6.02
C VAL A 121 6.56 -10.95 6.16
N ALA A 122 5.39 -10.30 6.05
CA ALA A 122 4.11 -10.99 6.00
C ALA A 122 4.10 -12.07 4.91
N GLY A 123 4.63 -11.77 3.72
CA GLY A 123 4.79 -12.73 2.63
C GLY A 123 5.66 -13.93 3.01
N ARG A 124 6.77 -13.71 3.69
CA ARG A 124 7.66 -14.79 4.17
C ARG A 124 6.97 -15.67 5.21
N LEU A 125 6.26 -15.08 6.17
CA LEU A 125 5.47 -15.82 7.16
C LEU A 125 4.38 -16.66 6.50
N CYS A 126 3.66 -16.06 5.56
CA CYS A 126 2.63 -16.73 4.77
C CYS A 126 3.20 -17.90 3.95
N PHE A 127 4.34 -17.70 3.29
CA PHE A 127 4.96 -18.77 2.49
C PHE A 127 5.49 -19.90 3.36
N GLN A 128 6.08 -19.59 4.52
CA GLN A 128 6.51 -20.62 5.47
C GLN A 128 5.32 -21.46 5.93
N TRP A 129 4.23 -20.81 6.35
CA TRP A 129 2.99 -21.48 6.73
C TRP A 129 2.41 -22.30 5.55
N ALA A 130 2.39 -21.76 4.33
CA ALA A 130 1.84 -22.44 3.16
C ALA A 130 2.58 -23.76 2.84
N LYS A 131 3.89 -23.82 3.08
CA LYS A 131 4.69 -25.07 2.90
C LYS A 131 4.31 -26.20 3.85
N GLU A 132 3.66 -25.90 4.95
CA GLU A 132 3.24 -26.87 5.96
C GLU A 132 1.80 -27.37 5.73
N GLN A 133 1.07 -26.77 4.80
CA GLN A 133 -0.32 -27.13 4.52
C GLN A 133 -0.44 -28.31 3.56
N PRO A 134 -1.56 -29.06 3.62
CA PRO A 134 -1.79 -30.20 2.73
C PRO A 134 -1.60 -29.89 1.23
N GLU A 135 -1.98 -28.70 0.80
CA GLU A 135 -1.86 -28.23 -0.58
C GLU A 135 -0.40 -28.13 -1.07
N ALA A 136 0.54 -28.06 -0.16
CA ALA A 136 1.98 -28.06 -0.45
C ALA A 136 2.57 -29.46 -0.65
N PHE A 137 1.73 -30.49 -0.67
CA PHE A 137 2.14 -31.87 -0.86
C PHE A 137 1.36 -32.50 -2.01
N SER A 138 2.05 -33.32 -2.80
CA SER A 138 1.42 -34.07 -3.90
C SER A 138 0.48 -35.12 -3.33
N GLU A 139 -0.80 -35.08 -3.67
CA GLU A 139 -1.78 -36.11 -3.28
C GLU A 139 -1.38 -37.53 -3.70
N LYS A 140 -0.62 -37.67 -4.81
CA LYS A 140 -0.20 -38.98 -5.33
C LYS A 140 1.01 -39.56 -4.64
N THR A 141 1.96 -38.71 -4.22
CA THR A 141 3.28 -39.18 -3.75
C THR A 141 3.59 -38.76 -2.32
N GLY A 142 2.81 -37.87 -1.72
CA GLY A 142 3.09 -37.27 -0.41
C GLY A 142 4.34 -36.39 -0.37
N LYS A 143 5.00 -36.18 -1.52
CA LYS A 143 6.22 -35.34 -1.60
C LYS A 143 5.87 -33.85 -1.65
N PRO A 144 6.75 -32.95 -1.15
CA PRO A 144 6.55 -31.51 -1.24
C PRO A 144 6.28 -31.06 -2.67
N ASP A 145 5.23 -30.26 -2.85
CA ASP A 145 4.85 -29.58 -4.08
C ASP A 145 4.99 -28.06 -3.90
N VAL A 146 6.11 -27.53 -4.37
CA VAL A 146 6.42 -26.10 -4.28
C VAL A 146 5.40 -25.25 -5.04
N ARG A 147 4.83 -25.76 -6.15
CA ARG A 147 3.81 -25.03 -6.93
C ARG A 147 2.51 -24.89 -6.14
N GLY A 148 2.10 -25.96 -5.43
CA GLY A 148 0.97 -25.93 -4.51
C GLY A 148 1.18 -24.91 -3.40
N ALA A 149 2.37 -24.89 -2.77
CA ALA A 149 2.72 -23.91 -1.74
C ALA A 149 2.65 -22.47 -2.25
N TYR A 150 3.20 -22.16 -3.44
CA TYR A 150 3.09 -20.82 -4.05
C TYR A 150 1.65 -20.45 -4.43
N GLY A 151 0.87 -21.41 -4.89
CA GLY A 151 -0.55 -21.21 -5.19
C GLY A 151 -1.36 -20.84 -3.95
N LEU A 152 -1.13 -21.53 -2.84
CA LEU A 152 -1.76 -21.25 -1.56
C LEU A 152 -1.29 -19.89 -1.01
N HIS A 153 0.01 -19.66 -0.98
CA HIS A 153 0.60 -18.37 -0.56
C HIS A 153 -0.05 -17.17 -1.29
N GLY A 154 -0.14 -17.23 -2.62
CA GLY A 154 -0.74 -16.15 -3.40
C GLY A 154 -2.21 -15.90 -3.02
N ARG A 155 -3.02 -16.96 -2.84
CA ARG A 155 -4.42 -16.82 -2.43
C ARG A 155 -4.55 -16.21 -1.02
N GLU A 156 -3.72 -16.64 -0.10
CA GLU A 156 -3.72 -16.17 1.30
C GLU A 156 -3.31 -14.69 1.39
N MET A 157 -2.22 -14.30 0.73
CA MET A 157 -1.75 -12.91 0.73
C MET A 157 -2.77 -11.97 0.10
N ILE A 158 -3.34 -12.33 -1.05
CA ILE A 158 -4.37 -11.55 -1.72
C ILE A 158 -5.62 -11.45 -0.83
N GLY A 159 -6.04 -12.57 -0.21
CA GLY A 159 -7.17 -12.58 0.71
C GLY A 159 -6.95 -11.67 1.91
N TRP A 160 -5.76 -11.69 2.51
CA TRP A 160 -5.39 -10.86 3.66
C TRP A 160 -5.39 -9.36 3.33
N ILE A 161 -4.75 -8.96 2.23
CA ILE A 161 -4.70 -7.57 1.79
C ILE A 161 -6.10 -7.07 1.41
N THR A 162 -6.88 -7.90 0.68
CA THR A 162 -8.26 -7.57 0.29
C THR A 162 -9.16 -7.42 1.52
N HIS A 163 -9.00 -8.28 2.53
CA HIS A 163 -9.76 -8.15 3.77
C HIS A 163 -9.46 -6.83 4.48
N LEU A 164 -8.18 -6.48 4.62
CA LEU A 164 -7.76 -5.20 5.22
C LEU A 164 -8.19 -3.99 4.37
N GLN A 165 -8.21 -4.11 3.03
CA GLN A 165 -8.75 -3.08 2.14
C GLN A 165 -10.21 -2.74 2.45
N HIS A 166 -11.02 -3.74 2.80
CA HIS A 166 -12.42 -3.54 3.14
C HIS A 166 -12.66 -2.93 4.53
N THR A 167 -11.62 -2.69 5.32
CA THR A 167 -11.71 -1.96 6.59
C THR A 167 -11.90 -0.46 6.31
N ARG A 168 -13.14 -0.04 6.00
CA ARG A 168 -13.43 1.25 5.34
C ARG A 168 -13.00 2.48 6.13
N ALA A 169 -13.17 2.48 7.45
CA ALA A 169 -12.96 3.66 8.29
C ALA A 169 -11.49 3.96 8.64
N LYS A 170 -10.55 3.04 8.31
CA LYS A 170 -9.14 3.16 8.71
C LYS A 170 -8.24 3.37 7.50
N ASP A 171 -7.24 4.25 7.66
CA ASP A 171 -6.14 4.34 6.73
C ASP A 171 -5.21 3.13 6.92
N MET A 172 -4.80 2.48 5.83
CA MET A 172 -3.90 1.33 5.85
C MET A 172 -2.68 1.63 5.00
N PHE A 173 -1.49 1.60 5.62
CA PHE A 173 -0.23 1.73 4.91
C PHE A 173 0.51 0.39 4.95
N PHE A 174 0.65 -0.23 3.79
CA PHE A 174 1.40 -1.47 3.61
C PHE A 174 2.81 -1.14 3.13
N VAL A 175 3.78 -1.28 4.00
CA VAL A 175 5.18 -1.00 3.67
C VAL A 175 5.85 -2.26 3.14
N GLY A 176 6.70 -2.12 2.13
CA GLY A 176 7.44 -3.24 1.55
C GLY A 176 8.77 -2.83 0.93
N ILE A 177 9.60 -3.83 0.66
CA ILE A 177 10.86 -3.63 -0.03
C ILE A 177 10.60 -3.56 -1.53
N LEU A 178 11.27 -2.61 -2.20
CA LEU A 178 11.34 -2.53 -3.65
C LEU A 178 12.54 -3.33 -4.14
N ASP A 179 12.29 -4.31 -5.00
CA ASP A 179 13.31 -5.10 -5.67
C ASP A 179 13.65 -4.51 -7.03
N GLU A 180 14.91 -4.55 -7.42
CA GLU A 180 15.41 -4.11 -8.73
C GLU A 180 15.92 -5.33 -9.49
N LYS A 181 15.36 -5.56 -10.67
CA LYS A 181 15.76 -6.65 -11.58
C LYS A 181 16.08 -6.08 -12.94
N LEU A 182 16.83 -6.84 -13.73
CA LEU A 182 16.98 -6.57 -15.15
C LEU A 182 15.98 -7.46 -15.93
N ASP A 183 15.30 -6.87 -16.90
CA ASP A 183 14.50 -7.62 -17.86
C ASP A 183 15.39 -8.28 -18.95
N ASP A 184 14.76 -9.01 -19.85
CA ASP A 184 15.45 -9.70 -20.97
C ASP A 184 16.19 -8.73 -21.93
N PHE A 185 15.95 -7.43 -21.81
CA PHE A 185 16.58 -6.36 -22.58
C PHE A 185 17.58 -5.54 -21.74
N ASN A 186 18.02 -6.05 -20.59
CA ASN A 186 18.90 -5.36 -19.64
C ASN A 186 18.36 -4.00 -19.12
N ARG A 187 17.04 -3.80 -19.12
CA ARG A 187 16.42 -2.62 -18.56
C ARG A 187 16.06 -2.87 -17.09
N LYS A 188 16.26 -1.87 -16.25
CA LYS A 188 15.85 -1.94 -14.84
C LYS A 188 14.34 -1.97 -14.72
N VAL A 189 13.84 -2.99 -14.02
CA VAL A 189 12.44 -3.17 -13.67
C VAL A 189 12.35 -3.23 -12.16
N TYR A 190 11.40 -2.51 -11.60
CA TYR A 190 11.17 -2.44 -10.17
C TYR A 190 9.87 -3.15 -9.83
N MET A 191 9.89 -3.96 -8.77
CA MET A 191 8.71 -4.66 -8.30
C MET A 191 8.72 -4.83 -6.77
N PRO A 192 7.54 -4.96 -6.14
CA PRO A 192 7.47 -5.32 -4.73
C PRO A 192 8.18 -6.65 -4.45
N GLN A 193 9.03 -6.68 -3.44
CA GLN A 193 9.66 -7.92 -2.97
C GLN A 193 8.68 -8.71 -2.11
N ILE A 194 7.83 -9.50 -2.77
CA ILE A 194 6.89 -10.43 -2.13
C ILE A 194 7.11 -11.79 -2.75
N ASP A 195 7.18 -12.85 -1.91
CA ASP A 195 7.29 -14.21 -2.40
C ASP A 195 6.10 -14.54 -3.32
N GLY A 196 6.39 -15.17 -4.46
CA GLY A 196 5.38 -15.46 -5.49
C GLY A 196 5.03 -14.28 -6.39
N ALA A 197 5.21 -14.45 -7.68
CA ALA A 197 5.01 -13.39 -8.69
C ALA A 197 3.58 -12.81 -8.70
N LYS A 198 2.56 -13.63 -8.36
CA LYS A 198 1.15 -13.26 -8.48
C LYS A 198 0.77 -12.12 -7.54
N THR A 199 1.18 -12.18 -6.27
CA THR A 199 0.81 -11.17 -5.26
C THR A 199 1.36 -9.79 -5.61
N GLY A 200 2.62 -9.71 -6.04
CA GLY A 200 3.24 -8.45 -6.45
C GLY A 200 2.56 -7.80 -7.66
N LEU A 201 2.00 -8.60 -8.56
CA LEU A 201 1.26 -8.10 -9.73
C LEU A 201 -0.16 -7.64 -9.38
N GLU A 202 -0.85 -8.32 -8.45
CA GLU A 202 -2.24 -8.00 -8.10
C GLU A 202 -2.35 -6.87 -7.07
N LEU A 203 -1.36 -6.71 -6.19
CA LEU A 203 -1.37 -5.71 -5.13
C LEU A 203 -1.70 -4.29 -5.60
N PRO A 204 -1.11 -3.77 -6.71
CA PRO A 204 -1.45 -2.44 -7.22
C PRO A 204 -2.92 -2.29 -7.61
N GLY A 205 -3.59 -3.39 -7.98
CA GLY A 205 -5.02 -3.41 -8.27
C GLY A 205 -5.90 -3.27 -7.03
N ILE A 206 -5.44 -3.82 -5.90
CA ILE A 206 -6.21 -3.87 -4.65
C ILE A 206 -6.18 -2.51 -3.93
N VAL A 207 -5.00 -1.92 -3.72
CA VAL A 207 -4.85 -0.66 -2.96
C VAL A 207 -5.28 0.58 -3.76
N ASP A 208 -5.53 1.68 -3.08
CA ASP A 208 -5.87 2.96 -3.72
C ASP A 208 -4.62 3.64 -4.27
N GLU A 209 -3.57 3.71 -3.47
CA GLU A 209 -2.32 4.39 -3.78
C GLU A 209 -1.15 3.39 -3.79
N VAL A 210 -0.26 3.52 -4.76
CA VAL A 210 1.05 2.85 -4.78
C VAL A 210 2.11 3.92 -4.85
N LEU A 211 2.97 3.96 -3.86
CA LEU A 211 3.97 4.99 -3.66
C LEU A 211 5.36 4.36 -3.67
N THR A 212 6.26 4.87 -4.48
CA THR A 212 7.68 4.50 -4.35
C THR A 212 8.44 5.58 -3.60
N MET A 213 8.96 5.21 -2.43
CA MET A 213 9.83 6.07 -1.63
C MET A 213 11.25 6.00 -2.17
N THR A 214 11.80 7.16 -2.53
CA THR A 214 13.16 7.31 -3.06
C THR A 214 13.80 8.60 -2.57
N GLU A 215 15.03 8.86 -2.97
CA GLU A 215 15.73 10.11 -2.71
C GLU A 215 15.92 10.86 -4.03
N VAL A 216 15.67 12.16 -3.98
CA VAL A 216 15.99 13.09 -5.08
C VAL A 216 17.04 14.10 -4.60
N ALA A 217 18.01 14.37 -5.45
CA ALA A 217 19.04 15.34 -5.19
C ALA A 217 18.59 16.73 -5.64
N GLU A 218 18.65 17.70 -4.75
CA GLU A 218 18.47 19.12 -5.05
C GLU A 218 19.80 19.83 -4.89
N THR A 219 20.32 20.43 -5.96
CA THR A 219 21.56 21.21 -5.92
C THR A 219 21.22 22.69 -5.80
N ARG A 220 21.67 23.31 -4.70
CA ARG A 220 21.55 24.76 -4.43
C ARG A 220 22.95 25.36 -4.30
N GLY A 221 23.43 26.01 -5.35
CA GLY A 221 24.82 26.47 -5.43
C GLY A 221 25.79 25.27 -5.38
N ASP A 222 26.77 25.29 -4.46
CA ASP A 222 27.77 24.24 -4.31
C ASP A 222 27.31 23.08 -3.39
N ARG A 223 26.09 23.10 -2.90
CA ARG A 223 25.56 22.07 -1.98
C ARG A 223 24.49 21.23 -2.66
N THR A 224 24.66 19.91 -2.54
CA THR A 224 23.62 18.94 -2.91
C THR A 224 22.96 18.41 -1.65
N VAL A 225 21.64 18.53 -1.58
CA VAL A 225 20.82 18.00 -0.48
C VAL A 225 19.96 16.86 -1.04
N LEU A 226 19.91 15.73 -0.33
CA LEU A 226 19.04 14.61 -0.66
C LEU A 226 17.72 14.77 0.09
N HIS A 227 16.63 14.72 -0.63
CA HIS A 227 15.28 14.76 -0.09
C HIS A 227 14.60 13.41 -0.30
N ARG A 228 14.02 12.86 0.77
CA ARG A 228 13.15 11.68 0.67
C ARG A 228 11.79 12.10 0.14
N VAL A 229 11.33 11.40 -0.90
CA VAL A 229 10.10 11.72 -1.60
C VAL A 229 9.31 10.46 -1.93
N PHE A 230 8.02 10.63 -2.20
CA PHE A 230 7.20 9.63 -2.84
C PHE A 230 7.06 9.93 -4.32
N ILE A 231 7.23 8.91 -5.15
CA ILE A 231 6.82 8.94 -6.56
C ILE A 231 5.42 8.35 -6.60
N CYS A 232 4.46 9.15 -7.12
CA CYS A 232 3.03 8.86 -6.96
C CYS A 232 2.31 8.57 -8.28
N GLN A 233 2.88 8.93 -9.43
CA GLN A 233 2.22 8.77 -10.73
C GLN A 233 2.81 7.61 -11.54
N THR A 234 1.92 6.87 -12.21
CA THR A 234 2.27 5.70 -13.04
C THR A 234 3.27 6.05 -14.15
N LEU A 235 3.09 7.20 -14.80
CA LEU A 235 4.06 7.69 -15.78
C LEU A 235 5.11 8.54 -15.05
N ASN A 236 6.27 7.94 -14.81
CA ASN A 236 7.40 8.61 -14.17
C ASN A 236 8.72 8.23 -14.87
N PRO A 237 9.73 9.14 -14.86
CA PRO A 237 10.98 8.94 -15.58
C PRO A 237 11.83 7.76 -15.09
N TRP A 238 11.56 7.28 -13.88
CA TRP A 238 12.36 6.21 -13.24
C TRP A 238 11.75 4.83 -13.41
N ASN A 239 10.56 4.70 -14.01
CA ASN A 239 9.80 3.46 -14.12
C ASN A 239 9.52 2.80 -12.76
N TYR A 240 9.39 3.56 -11.70
CA TYR A 240 8.99 3.07 -10.40
C TYR A 240 7.51 2.68 -10.39
N PRO A 241 7.12 1.61 -9.67
CA PRO A 241 5.71 1.29 -9.47
C PRO A 241 5.04 2.42 -8.69
N ALA A 242 4.06 3.05 -9.30
CA ALA A 242 3.31 4.13 -8.70
C ALA A 242 1.88 4.17 -9.24
N LYS A 243 0.93 4.63 -8.41
CA LYS A 243 -0.49 4.77 -8.76
C LYS A 243 -1.12 5.77 -7.82
N ASP A 244 -1.86 6.71 -8.37
CA ASP A 244 -2.75 7.61 -7.64
C ASP A 244 -4.20 7.44 -8.13
N ARG A 245 -5.02 6.75 -7.31
CA ARG A 245 -6.46 6.62 -7.58
C ARG A 245 -7.21 7.89 -7.20
N SER A 246 -6.70 8.65 -6.24
CA SER A 246 -7.31 9.90 -5.80
C SER A 246 -7.24 10.99 -6.88
N GLY A 247 -6.17 10.97 -7.67
CA GLY A 247 -5.85 11.98 -8.68
C GLY A 247 -5.52 13.34 -8.10
N ARG A 248 -5.05 13.37 -6.85
CA ARG A 248 -4.72 14.59 -6.11
C ARG A 248 -3.24 14.76 -5.88
N LEU A 249 -2.48 13.68 -6.09
CA LEU A 249 -1.04 13.70 -5.86
C LEU A 249 -0.29 14.20 -7.10
N ASP A 250 0.76 14.96 -6.87
CA ASP A 250 1.71 15.31 -7.91
C ASP A 250 2.64 14.12 -8.21
N LEU A 251 3.46 14.22 -9.24
CA LEU A 251 4.44 13.20 -9.60
C LEU A 251 5.36 12.88 -8.43
N ILE A 252 5.78 13.90 -7.70
CA ILE A 252 6.67 13.85 -6.55
C ILE A 252 5.97 14.51 -5.37
N GLU A 253 5.84 13.78 -4.27
CA GLU A 253 5.34 14.27 -2.98
C GLU A 253 6.41 14.12 -1.89
N GLU A 254 6.37 14.96 -0.89
CA GLU A 254 7.22 14.81 0.28
C GLU A 254 6.95 13.46 0.99
N ALA A 255 7.98 12.77 1.46
CA ALA A 255 7.84 11.52 2.20
C ALA A 255 7.27 11.77 3.61
N HIS A 256 6.01 12.19 3.68
CA HIS A 256 5.29 12.56 4.89
C HIS A 256 3.83 12.07 4.82
N LEU A 257 3.51 10.97 5.50
CA LEU A 257 2.19 10.32 5.40
C LEU A 257 1.05 11.20 5.90
N GLY A 258 1.22 11.96 6.97
CA GLY A 258 0.18 12.86 7.46
C GLY A 258 -0.22 13.94 6.45
N ARG A 259 0.76 14.52 5.73
CA ARG A 259 0.49 15.48 4.65
C ARG A 259 -0.16 14.82 3.45
N LEU A 260 0.28 13.61 3.11
CA LEU A 260 -0.31 12.81 2.04
C LEU A 260 -1.79 12.51 2.32
N ILE A 261 -2.14 12.09 3.54
CA ILE A 261 -3.52 11.85 3.97
C ILE A 261 -4.36 13.13 3.82
N ALA A 262 -3.84 14.27 4.30
CA ALA A 262 -4.53 15.55 4.18
C ALA A 262 -4.78 15.92 2.72
N ARG A 263 -3.77 15.78 1.86
CA ARG A 263 -3.87 16.10 0.43
C ARG A 263 -4.85 15.19 -0.33
N ILE A 264 -4.87 13.90 -0.03
CA ILE A 264 -5.87 12.96 -0.59
C ILE A 264 -7.28 13.29 -0.09
N GLY A 265 -7.40 13.79 1.15
CA GLY A 265 -8.67 14.20 1.77
C GLY A 265 -9.25 15.52 1.25
N GLU A 266 -8.48 16.34 0.51
CA GLU A 266 -8.97 17.60 -0.04
C GLU A 266 -10.16 17.38 -1.00
N PRO A 267 -11.05 18.37 -1.16
CA PRO A 267 -12.14 18.30 -2.14
C PRO A 267 -11.61 17.98 -3.53
N GLY A 268 -12.21 16.99 -4.19
CA GLY A 268 -11.78 16.54 -5.50
C GLY A 268 -11.91 17.63 -6.57
N ARG A 269 -10.99 17.61 -7.53
CA ARG A 269 -11.16 18.35 -8.80
C ARG A 269 -12.39 17.82 -9.53
N SER A 270 -13.01 18.66 -10.35
CA SER A 270 -14.15 18.22 -11.17
C SER A 270 -13.77 16.97 -11.99
N PRO A 271 -14.58 15.89 -11.96
CA PRO A 271 -14.30 14.71 -12.76
C PRO A 271 -14.13 15.02 -14.25
N LEU A 272 -14.81 16.05 -14.76
CA LEU A 272 -14.71 16.48 -16.15
C LEU A 272 -13.32 17.00 -16.50
N GLU A 273 -12.64 17.71 -15.61
CA GLU A 273 -11.27 18.20 -15.85
C GLU A 273 -10.26 17.07 -16.01
N ARG A 274 -10.50 15.92 -15.36
CA ARG A 274 -9.65 14.73 -15.46
C ARG A 274 -9.90 13.89 -16.70
N LEU A 275 -11.10 13.98 -17.28
CA LEU A 275 -11.53 13.16 -18.41
C LEU A 275 -11.42 13.89 -19.76
N VAL A 276 -11.24 15.21 -19.73
CA VAL A 276 -11.09 16.01 -20.96
C VAL A 276 -9.65 15.98 -21.44
N PHE A 277 -9.43 15.39 -22.60
CA PHE A 277 -8.16 15.48 -23.31
C PHE A 277 -8.11 16.75 -24.14
N SER A 278 -7.33 17.73 -23.71
CA SER A 278 -7.04 18.92 -24.49
C SER A 278 -5.75 18.70 -25.27
N ARG A 279 -5.83 18.71 -26.61
CA ARG A 279 -4.62 18.73 -27.44
C ARG A 279 -3.86 20.01 -27.17
N PRO A 280 -2.52 19.98 -27.00
CA PRO A 280 -1.74 21.24 -27.05
C PRO A 280 -2.07 21.97 -28.33
N GLY A 281 -2.42 23.25 -28.24
CA GLY A 281 -2.55 24.09 -29.41
C GLY A 281 -1.25 24.11 -30.21
N PRO A 282 -1.27 24.44 -31.51
CA PRO A 282 -0.03 24.62 -32.26
C PRO A 282 0.85 25.62 -31.49
N ALA A 283 2.13 25.30 -31.33
CA ALA A 283 3.08 26.22 -30.70
C ALA A 283 2.99 27.55 -31.33
N ALA A 284 2.85 28.61 -30.54
CA ALA A 284 2.92 29.98 -31.08
C ALA A 284 4.23 30.10 -31.85
N PRO A 285 4.22 30.67 -33.06
CA PRO A 285 5.45 30.84 -33.81
C PRO A 285 6.44 31.64 -32.96
N ASP A 286 7.65 31.12 -32.84
CA ASP A 286 8.74 31.75 -32.10
C ASP A 286 8.87 33.21 -32.53
N ALA A 287 8.75 34.12 -31.57
CA ALA A 287 8.92 35.57 -31.78
C ALA A 287 10.38 35.99 -32.07
N ALA A 288 11.23 35.04 -32.50
CA ALA A 288 12.66 35.22 -32.68
C ALA A 288 13.13 35.41 -34.11
N THR A 289 12.29 36.00 -35.02
CA THR A 289 12.76 36.43 -36.36
C THR A 289 12.21 37.77 -36.80
N ALA A 290 12.23 38.74 -35.90
CA ALA A 290 12.14 40.15 -36.35
C ALA A 290 13.58 40.67 -36.56
N GLN A 291 14.11 40.48 -37.76
CA GLN A 291 15.32 41.20 -38.15
C GLN A 291 15.05 42.72 -38.13
N PRO A 292 15.95 43.52 -37.55
CA PRO A 292 15.80 44.98 -37.66
C PRO A 292 16.01 45.39 -39.09
N LYS A 293 15.02 46.08 -39.68
CA LYS A 293 15.16 46.73 -40.96
C LYS A 293 16.24 47.81 -40.82
N SER A 294 17.38 47.64 -41.53
CA SER A 294 18.36 48.67 -41.71
C SER A 294 17.75 49.79 -42.56
N ASN A 295 17.60 50.99 -41.99
CA ASN A 295 17.42 52.22 -42.76
C ASN A 295 18.79 52.67 -43.23
N ILE A 296 18.95 52.73 -44.54
CA ILE A 296 19.91 53.61 -45.25
C ILE A 296 19.16 54.82 -45.68
#